data_ba869bba747165982de59d2128471ef6
#
_entry.id   ba869bba747165982de59d2128471ef6
#
_cell.length_a   1.000
_cell.length_b   1.000
_cell.length_c   1.000
_cell.angle_alpha   90.00
_cell.angle_beta   90.00
_cell.angle_gamma   90.00
#
_symmetry.space_group_name_H-M   'P 1'
#
loop_
_entity.id
_entity.type
_entity.pdbx_description
1 polymer ?
#
loop_
_entity_poly.entity_id
_entity_poly.type
_entity_poly.pdbx_seq_one_letter_code
_entity_poly.pdbx_strand_id
1 'polypeptide(L)'
;MAKKNFAREDVLDKVITLFWQNGYAATSIQQITKATGLKPGSLYYEFESKEGLFQAALARYATFSIEAIHLSMANASSVNNAIKQMLNTLIEQSKSCDYCGCFLIKTQLELASQGNQLYQFASAQLTKIEHIYLDYLSEYYPQIQAKAYAAQLMTVIFGIRIYGYQAESATTQINTISALLPWLATLSKDDNS
;
A
#
# COMPACT_ATOMS: atom_id res chain seq x y z
N MET A 1 26.37 -28.97 11.50
CA MET A 1 25.32 -28.56 10.52
C MET A 1 25.38 -27.06 10.36
N ALA A 2 25.79 -26.56 9.20
CA ALA A 2 25.89 -25.13 8.96
C ALA A 2 24.49 -24.52 8.96
N LYS A 3 24.23 -23.58 9.88
CA LYS A 3 23.04 -22.72 9.89
C LYS A 3 23.11 -21.92 8.59
N LYS A 4 22.30 -22.27 7.58
CA LYS A 4 22.15 -21.46 6.37
C LYS A 4 21.47 -20.18 6.84
N ASN A 5 22.28 -19.12 7.03
CA ASN A 5 21.82 -17.80 7.42
C ASN A 5 21.06 -17.24 6.20
N PHE A 6 19.73 -17.39 6.17
CA PHE A 6 18.91 -16.72 5.17
C PHE A 6 18.64 -15.29 5.66
N ALA A 7 18.72 -14.33 4.77
CA ALA A 7 18.31 -12.99 5.12
C ALA A 7 16.79 -13.00 5.30
N ARG A 8 16.30 -12.65 6.48
CA ARG A 8 14.88 -12.59 6.82
C ARG A 8 14.09 -11.76 5.81
N GLU A 9 14.72 -10.71 5.33
CA GLU A 9 14.17 -9.78 4.33
C GLU A 9 13.93 -10.44 2.97
N ASP A 10 14.89 -11.27 2.48
CA ASP A 10 14.72 -12.00 1.21
C ASP A 10 13.54 -12.97 1.26
N VAL A 11 13.30 -13.57 2.43
CA VAL A 11 12.13 -14.43 2.65
C VAL A 11 10.87 -13.60 2.58
N LEU A 12 10.82 -12.46 3.26
CA LEU A 12 9.65 -11.58 3.27
C LEU A 12 9.33 -11.05 1.87
N ASP A 13 10.32 -10.67 1.07
CA ASP A 13 10.09 -10.17 -0.30
C ASP A 13 9.43 -11.23 -1.19
N LYS A 14 9.87 -12.48 -1.08
CA LYS A 14 9.26 -13.60 -1.81
C LYS A 14 7.83 -13.90 -1.34
N VAL A 15 7.60 -13.88 -0.03
CA VAL A 15 6.26 -14.15 0.51
C VAL A 15 5.29 -13.00 0.32
N ILE A 16 5.75 -11.75 0.27
CA ILE A 16 4.91 -10.60 -0.10
C ILE A 16 4.27 -10.86 -1.45
N THR A 17 5.08 -11.17 -2.48
CA THR A 17 4.56 -11.45 -3.82
C THR A 17 3.54 -12.58 -3.81
N LEU A 18 3.84 -13.68 -3.13
CA LEU A 18 2.97 -14.85 -3.06
C LEU A 18 1.62 -14.53 -2.39
N PHE A 19 1.66 -13.87 -1.23
CA PHE A 19 0.45 -13.49 -0.50
C PHE A 19 -0.33 -12.40 -1.22
N TRP A 20 0.35 -11.46 -1.85
CA TRP A 20 -0.29 -10.38 -2.59
C TRP A 20 -1.09 -10.89 -3.78
N GLN A 21 -0.54 -11.89 -4.48
CA GLN A 21 -1.23 -12.53 -5.61
C GLN A 21 -2.40 -13.40 -5.15
N ASN A 22 -2.19 -14.27 -4.17
CA ASN A 22 -3.13 -15.35 -3.82
C ASN A 22 -4.04 -15.02 -2.62
N GLY A 23 -3.66 -14.08 -1.76
CA GLY A 23 -4.31 -13.82 -0.48
C GLY A 23 -3.80 -14.74 0.65
N TYR A 24 -4.31 -14.50 1.86
CA TYR A 24 -3.94 -15.26 3.06
C TYR A 24 -4.47 -16.68 3.03
N ALA A 25 -5.77 -16.84 2.79
CA ALA A 25 -6.44 -18.15 2.89
C ALA A 25 -5.90 -19.14 1.86
N ALA A 26 -5.77 -18.71 0.60
CA ALA A 26 -5.38 -19.59 -0.52
C ALA A 26 -3.88 -19.89 -0.56
N THR A 27 -3.02 -19.17 0.18
CA THR A 27 -1.58 -19.46 0.21
C THR A 27 -1.27 -20.56 1.21
N SER A 28 -0.75 -21.69 0.73
CA SER A 28 -0.35 -22.83 1.56
C SER A 28 1.11 -22.74 2.04
N ILE A 29 1.43 -23.44 3.14
CA ILE A 29 2.82 -23.57 3.61
C ILE A 29 3.71 -24.27 2.57
N GLN A 30 3.16 -25.16 1.76
CA GLN A 30 3.90 -25.81 0.68
C GLN A 30 4.32 -24.80 -0.40
N GLN A 31 3.43 -23.89 -0.79
CA GLN A 31 3.76 -22.82 -1.74
C GLN A 31 4.83 -21.88 -1.16
N ILE A 32 4.71 -21.52 0.13
CA ILE A 32 5.70 -20.68 0.82
C ILE A 32 7.07 -21.37 0.85
N THR A 33 7.14 -22.65 1.23
CA THR A 33 8.41 -23.38 1.26
C THR A 33 9.05 -23.54 -0.11
N LYS A 34 8.23 -23.74 -1.14
CA LYS A 34 8.68 -23.77 -2.55
C LYS A 34 9.26 -22.42 -2.99
N ALA A 35 8.58 -21.31 -2.68
CA ALA A 35 9.01 -19.98 -3.07
C ALA A 35 10.27 -19.51 -2.32
N THR A 36 10.37 -19.83 -1.03
CA THR A 36 11.48 -19.40 -0.18
C THR A 36 12.67 -20.34 -0.17
N GLY A 37 12.47 -21.62 -0.50
CA GLY A 37 13.46 -22.69 -0.35
C GLY A 37 13.68 -23.13 1.11
N LEU A 38 12.87 -22.63 2.04
CA LEU A 38 12.99 -22.98 3.46
C LEU A 38 12.16 -24.21 3.81
N LYS A 39 12.60 -24.97 4.81
CA LYS A 39 11.80 -26.04 5.39
C LYS A 39 10.71 -25.46 6.31
N PRO A 40 9.56 -26.13 6.48
CA PRO A 40 8.49 -25.67 7.37
C PRO A 40 8.98 -25.36 8.79
N GLY A 41 9.84 -26.21 9.37
CA GLY A 41 10.40 -25.96 10.69
C GLY A 41 11.21 -24.68 10.82
N SER A 42 11.92 -24.27 9.75
CA SER A 42 12.66 -22.99 9.74
C SER A 42 11.72 -21.79 9.64
N LEU A 43 10.63 -21.91 8.89
CA LEU A 43 9.61 -20.87 8.81
C LEU A 43 8.90 -20.67 10.15
N TYR A 44 8.48 -21.76 10.80
CA TYR A 44 7.82 -21.68 12.10
C TYR A 44 8.76 -21.23 13.22
N TYR A 45 10.04 -21.59 13.14
CA TYR A 45 11.03 -21.09 14.10
C TYR A 45 11.19 -19.57 14.03
N GLU A 46 11.16 -19.00 12.81
CA GLU A 46 11.39 -17.56 12.58
C GLU A 46 10.12 -16.72 12.75
N PHE A 47 8.98 -17.23 12.29
CA PHE A 47 7.73 -16.48 12.19
C PHE A 47 6.60 -17.04 13.06
N GLU A 48 6.85 -18.11 13.82
CA GLU A 48 5.92 -18.80 14.74
C GLU A 48 4.75 -19.49 14.02
N SER A 49 4.11 -18.82 13.08
CA SER A 49 2.95 -19.32 12.37
C SER A 49 2.87 -18.74 10.94
N LYS A 50 1.94 -19.25 10.12
CA LYS A 50 1.58 -18.63 8.85
C LYS A 50 1.04 -17.21 9.06
N GLU A 51 0.29 -16.99 10.13
CA GLU A 51 -0.26 -15.69 10.50
C GLU A 51 0.84 -14.69 10.85
N GLY A 52 1.82 -15.10 11.68
CA GLY A 52 2.99 -14.27 12.00
C GLY A 52 3.83 -13.92 10.75
N LEU A 53 4.02 -14.87 9.84
CA LEU A 53 4.69 -14.62 8.57
C LEU A 53 3.91 -13.63 7.70
N PHE A 54 2.59 -13.78 7.61
CA PHE A 54 1.73 -12.86 6.86
C PHE A 54 1.76 -11.46 7.45
N GLN A 55 1.67 -11.34 8.77
CA GLN A 55 1.77 -10.04 9.46
C GLN A 55 3.13 -9.37 9.23
N ALA A 56 4.23 -10.14 9.27
CA ALA A 56 5.56 -9.62 8.96
C ALA A 56 5.67 -9.14 7.49
N ALA A 57 5.05 -9.86 6.56
CA ALA A 57 4.96 -9.46 5.15
C ALA A 57 4.15 -8.16 4.98
N LEU A 58 3.00 -8.03 5.65
CA LEU A 58 2.21 -6.79 5.66
C LEU A 58 2.99 -5.61 6.23
N ALA A 59 3.72 -5.82 7.33
CA ALA A 59 4.54 -4.77 7.95
C ALA A 59 5.62 -4.26 6.99
N ARG A 60 6.34 -5.18 6.33
CA ARG A 60 7.38 -4.83 5.36
C ARG A 60 6.79 -4.09 4.13
N TYR A 61 5.67 -4.56 3.60
CA TYR A 61 4.96 -3.88 2.52
C TYR A 61 4.52 -2.46 2.92
N ALA A 62 3.97 -2.30 4.14
CA ALA A 62 3.58 -0.99 4.66
C ALA A 62 4.79 -0.05 4.80
N THR A 63 5.93 -0.55 5.28
CA THR A 63 7.18 0.23 5.35
C THR A 63 7.60 0.74 3.98
N PHE A 64 7.67 -0.11 2.96
CA PHE A 64 7.99 0.32 1.60
C PHE A 64 6.99 1.33 1.03
N SER A 65 5.70 1.16 1.31
CA SER A 65 4.67 2.10 0.88
C SER A 65 4.87 3.48 1.52
N ILE A 66 5.18 3.52 2.81
CA ILE A 66 5.44 4.75 3.56
C ILE A 66 6.72 5.43 3.08
N GLU A 67 7.80 4.68 2.88
CA GLU A 67 9.06 5.20 2.35
C GLU A 67 8.87 5.80 0.95
N ALA A 68 8.09 5.15 0.08
CA ALA A 68 7.76 5.67 -1.24
C ALA A 68 6.97 7.00 -1.17
N ILE A 69 6.06 7.15 -0.20
CA ILE A 69 5.34 8.42 0.04
C ILE A 69 6.32 9.50 0.46
N HIS A 70 7.16 9.25 1.47
CA HIS A 70 8.15 10.22 1.94
C HIS A 70 9.11 10.64 0.83
N LEU A 71 9.59 9.68 0.02
CA LEU A 71 10.46 9.95 -1.11
C LEU A 71 9.77 10.81 -2.19
N SER A 72 8.50 10.52 -2.49
CA SER A 72 7.70 11.32 -3.43
C SER A 72 7.53 12.75 -2.93
N MET A 73 7.22 12.93 -1.64
CA MET A 73 7.07 14.26 -1.03
C MET A 73 8.38 15.05 -1.03
N ALA A 74 9.52 14.40 -0.73
CA ALA A 74 10.83 15.05 -0.69
C ALA A 74 11.32 15.50 -2.07
N ASN A 75 10.97 14.79 -3.15
CA ASN A 75 11.46 15.04 -4.50
C ASN A 75 10.55 15.94 -5.35
N ALA A 76 9.36 16.25 -4.90
CA ALA A 76 8.42 17.06 -5.66
C ALA A 76 8.57 18.56 -5.34
N SER A 77 8.18 19.41 -6.30
CA SER A 77 8.19 20.86 -6.13
C SER A 77 7.12 21.37 -5.15
N SER A 78 6.08 20.58 -4.88
CA SER A 78 5.01 20.87 -3.93
C SER A 78 4.32 19.57 -3.49
N VAL A 79 3.61 19.62 -2.35
CA VAL A 79 2.80 18.49 -1.86
C VAL A 79 1.75 18.05 -2.87
N ASN A 80 1.11 19.02 -3.56
CA ASN A 80 0.10 18.73 -4.57
C ASN A 80 0.71 18.02 -5.79
N ASN A 81 1.90 18.41 -6.23
CA ASN A 81 2.60 17.75 -7.32
C ASN A 81 3.05 16.33 -6.93
N ALA A 82 3.54 16.12 -5.69
CA ALA A 82 3.85 14.80 -5.17
C ALA A 82 2.63 13.88 -5.22
N ILE A 83 1.49 14.34 -4.72
CA ILE A 83 0.23 13.59 -4.70
C ILE A 83 -0.24 13.28 -6.13
N LYS A 84 -0.22 14.25 -7.04
CA LYS A 84 -0.59 14.03 -8.46
C LYS A 84 0.29 12.97 -9.12
N GLN A 85 1.61 13.07 -8.96
CA GLN A 85 2.56 12.11 -9.53
C GLN A 85 2.32 10.72 -8.97
N MET A 86 2.10 10.62 -7.66
CA MET A 86 1.81 9.36 -7.00
C MET A 86 0.49 8.74 -7.52
N LEU A 87 -0.59 9.51 -7.60
CA LEU A 87 -1.87 9.00 -8.14
C LEU A 87 -1.72 8.52 -9.58
N ASN A 88 -1.00 9.27 -10.42
CA ASN A 88 -0.70 8.85 -11.79
C ASN A 88 0.10 7.53 -11.82
N THR A 89 1.09 7.39 -10.93
CA THR A 89 1.87 6.14 -10.81
C THR A 89 0.97 4.97 -10.42
N LEU A 90 0.03 5.15 -9.47
CA LEU A 90 -0.92 4.11 -9.08
C LEU A 90 -1.83 3.69 -10.26
N ILE A 91 -2.26 4.64 -11.09
CA ILE A 91 -3.08 4.36 -12.27
C ILE A 91 -2.24 3.64 -13.34
N GLU A 92 -1.00 4.09 -13.60
CA GLU A 92 -0.12 3.42 -14.55
C GLU A 92 0.17 1.95 -14.14
N GLN A 93 0.35 1.71 -12.84
CA GLN A 93 0.51 0.34 -12.33
C GLN A 93 -0.70 -0.54 -12.63
N SER A 94 -1.91 0.01 -12.69
CA SER A 94 -3.13 -0.76 -12.98
C SER A 94 -3.20 -1.29 -14.42
N LYS A 95 -2.36 -0.80 -15.32
CA LYS A 95 -2.25 -1.27 -16.72
C LYS A 95 -1.44 -2.55 -16.86
N SER A 96 -0.72 -2.96 -15.81
CA SER A 96 0.10 -4.17 -15.83
C SER A 96 -0.79 -5.42 -15.85
N CYS A 97 -0.41 -6.43 -16.63
CA CYS A 97 -1.06 -7.74 -16.62
C CYS A 97 -0.95 -8.46 -15.27
N ASP A 98 0.07 -8.13 -14.47
CA ASP A 98 0.31 -8.67 -13.12
C ASP A 98 -0.27 -7.78 -12.01
N TYR A 99 -1.18 -6.87 -12.35
CA TYR A 99 -1.74 -5.94 -11.39
C TYR A 99 -2.44 -6.65 -10.23
N CYS A 100 -2.03 -6.34 -9.02
CA CYS A 100 -2.56 -6.95 -7.79
C CYS A 100 -3.20 -5.92 -6.81
N GLY A 101 -3.37 -4.67 -7.22
CA GLY A 101 -3.95 -3.63 -6.36
C GLY A 101 -3.02 -3.22 -5.21
N CYS A 102 -3.56 -3.16 -4.00
CA CYS A 102 -2.80 -2.89 -2.77
C CYS A 102 -2.92 -4.07 -1.80
N PHE A 103 -1.80 -4.55 -1.29
CA PHE A 103 -1.78 -5.71 -0.40
C PHE A 103 -2.55 -5.48 0.91
N LEU A 104 -2.43 -4.28 1.51
CA LEU A 104 -3.19 -3.92 2.71
C LEU A 104 -4.70 -3.88 2.45
N ILE A 105 -5.14 -3.27 1.34
CA ILE A 105 -6.56 -3.18 0.98
C ILE A 105 -7.11 -4.59 0.67
N LYS A 106 -6.37 -5.42 -0.06
CA LYS A 106 -6.77 -6.81 -0.31
C LYS A 106 -6.95 -7.59 0.98
N THR A 107 -6.04 -7.42 1.93
CA THR A 107 -6.14 -8.05 3.26
C THR A 107 -7.39 -7.60 4.00
N GLN A 108 -7.70 -6.31 3.97
CA GLN A 108 -8.96 -5.82 4.56
C GLN A 108 -10.17 -6.49 3.92
N LEU A 109 -10.25 -6.51 2.59
CA LEU A 109 -11.39 -7.10 1.87
C LEU A 109 -11.54 -8.59 2.13
N GLU A 110 -10.43 -9.34 2.15
CA GLU A 110 -10.43 -10.78 2.40
C GLU A 110 -10.86 -11.13 3.83
N LEU A 111 -10.40 -10.35 4.83
CA LEU A 111 -10.50 -10.73 6.23
C LEU A 111 -11.49 -9.88 7.05
N ALA A 112 -12.17 -8.92 6.44
CA ALA A 112 -13.10 -8.00 7.11
C ALA A 112 -14.21 -8.72 7.87
N SER A 113 -14.80 -9.76 7.27
CA SER A 113 -15.87 -10.55 7.89
C SER A 113 -15.44 -11.36 9.11
N GLN A 114 -14.14 -11.62 9.23
CA GLN A 114 -13.56 -12.41 10.32
C GLN A 114 -13.14 -11.53 11.51
N GLY A 115 -12.89 -10.22 11.30
CA GLY A 115 -12.48 -9.27 12.32
C GLY A 115 -11.18 -9.65 13.06
N ASN A 116 -10.34 -10.50 12.43
CA ASN A 116 -9.15 -11.08 13.04
C ASN A 116 -7.99 -10.06 13.17
N GLN A 117 -6.91 -10.48 13.83
CA GLN A 117 -5.75 -9.63 14.08
C GLN A 117 -5.09 -9.13 12.79
N LEU A 118 -5.07 -9.91 11.71
CA LEU A 118 -4.50 -9.50 10.43
C LEU A 118 -5.31 -8.38 9.77
N TYR A 119 -6.63 -8.45 9.85
CA TYR A 119 -7.52 -7.37 9.43
C TYR A 119 -7.25 -6.08 10.22
N GLN A 120 -7.19 -6.20 11.55
CA GLN A 120 -6.91 -5.05 12.43
C GLN A 120 -5.53 -4.44 12.13
N PHE A 121 -4.53 -5.29 11.90
CA PHE A 121 -3.19 -4.84 11.55
C PHE A 121 -3.18 -4.08 10.21
N ALA A 122 -3.78 -4.63 9.16
CA ALA A 122 -3.87 -3.96 7.85
C ALA A 122 -4.60 -2.62 7.93
N SER A 123 -5.70 -2.57 8.70
CA SER A 123 -6.46 -1.34 8.95
C SER A 123 -5.62 -0.28 9.66
N ALA A 124 -4.86 -0.67 10.69
CA ALA A 124 -3.97 0.24 11.40
C ALA A 124 -2.86 0.82 10.49
N GLN A 125 -2.30 0.00 9.57
CA GLN A 125 -1.31 0.50 8.60
C GLN A 125 -1.94 1.49 7.61
N LEU A 126 -3.15 1.26 7.14
CA LEU A 126 -3.86 2.21 6.25
C LEU A 126 -4.19 3.52 6.98
N THR A 127 -4.61 3.46 8.24
CA THR A 127 -4.80 4.66 9.08
C THR A 127 -3.48 5.42 9.28
N LYS A 128 -2.36 4.71 9.48
CA LYS A 128 -1.04 5.34 9.57
C LYS A 128 -0.68 6.07 8.27
N ILE A 129 -0.95 5.49 7.12
CA ILE A 129 -0.73 6.13 5.81
C ILE A 129 -1.58 7.39 5.67
N GLU A 130 -2.86 7.36 6.09
CA GLU A 130 -3.74 8.53 6.10
C GLU A 130 -3.16 9.66 6.98
N HIS A 131 -2.66 9.32 8.18
CA HIS A 131 -2.02 10.31 9.06
C HIS A 131 -0.77 10.92 8.44
N ILE A 132 0.04 10.17 7.71
CA ILE A 132 1.20 10.71 6.99
C ILE A 132 0.77 11.74 5.95
N TYR A 133 -0.29 11.48 5.19
CA TYR A 133 -0.85 12.49 4.27
C TYR A 133 -1.40 13.70 5.01
N LEU A 134 -2.10 13.48 6.13
CA LEU A 134 -2.60 14.56 6.98
C LEU A 134 -1.45 15.47 7.45
N ASP A 135 -0.35 14.89 7.92
CA ASP A 135 0.81 15.65 8.40
C ASP A 135 1.38 16.54 7.29
N TYR A 136 1.63 15.99 6.09
CA TYR A 136 2.11 16.79 4.95
C TYR A 136 1.12 17.86 4.50
N LEU A 137 -0.18 17.57 4.50
CA LEU A 137 -1.20 18.54 4.11
C LEU A 137 -1.39 19.64 5.16
N SER A 138 -1.15 19.34 6.44
CA SER A 138 -1.28 20.31 7.54
C SER A 138 -0.21 21.41 7.51
N GLU A 139 0.88 21.23 6.75
CA GLU A 139 1.87 22.27 6.52
C GLU A 139 1.35 23.39 5.57
N TYR A 140 0.33 23.10 4.77
CA TYR A 140 -0.16 24.00 3.72
C TYR A 140 -1.63 24.39 3.87
N TYR A 141 -2.41 23.62 4.62
CA TYR A 141 -3.86 23.81 4.78
C TYR A 141 -4.24 23.88 6.25
N PRO A 142 -5.27 24.66 6.63
CA PRO A 142 -5.84 24.60 7.98
C PRO A 142 -6.23 23.17 8.36
N GLN A 143 -6.03 22.79 9.62
CA GLN A 143 -6.15 21.41 10.08
C GLN A 143 -7.48 20.73 9.70
N ILE A 144 -8.60 21.47 9.75
CA ILE A 144 -9.92 20.93 9.37
C ILE A 144 -9.93 20.55 7.88
N GLN A 145 -9.34 21.37 7.01
CA GLN A 145 -9.26 21.11 5.57
C GLN A 145 -8.25 19.99 5.28
N ALA A 146 -7.08 20.02 5.91
CA ALA A 146 -6.06 18.97 5.76
C ALA A 146 -6.62 17.59 6.10
N LYS A 147 -7.40 17.48 7.19
CA LYS A 147 -8.08 16.22 7.57
C LYS A 147 -9.07 15.76 6.52
N ALA A 148 -9.89 16.68 5.99
CA ALA A 148 -10.85 16.35 4.94
C ALA A 148 -10.14 15.92 3.65
N TYR A 149 -9.05 16.59 3.28
CA TYR A 149 -8.27 16.28 2.07
C TYR A 149 -7.53 14.94 2.21
N ALA A 150 -6.96 14.61 3.37
CA ALA A 150 -6.37 13.30 3.62
C ALA A 150 -7.40 12.17 3.47
N ALA A 151 -8.59 12.33 4.04
CA ALA A 151 -9.68 11.34 3.91
C ALA A 151 -10.17 11.21 2.46
N GLN A 152 -10.32 12.33 1.73
CA GLN A 152 -10.67 12.32 0.30
C GLN A 152 -9.59 11.61 -0.53
N LEU A 153 -8.30 11.89 -0.26
CA LEU A 153 -7.18 11.26 -0.94
C LEU A 153 -7.18 9.75 -0.71
N MET A 154 -7.35 9.28 0.53
CA MET A 154 -7.47 7.86 0.83
C MET A 154 -8.64 7.21 0.09
N THR A 155 -9.80 7.87 0.04
CA THR A 155 -10.97 7.38 -0.71
C THR A 155 -10.65 7.21 -2.20
N VAL A 156 -9.95 8.18 -2.80
CA VAL A 156 -9.53 8.10 -4.20
C VAL A 156 -8.50 7.00 -4.41
N ILE A 157 -7.52 6.85 -3.50
CA ILE A 157 -6.53 5.76 -3.56
C ILE A 157 -7.21 4.39 -3.51
N PHE A 158 -8.16 4.20 -2.60
CA PHE A 158 -8.97 2.97 -2.54
C PHE A 158 -9.73 2.74 -3.85
N GLY A 159 -10.35 3.80 -4.38
CA GLY A 159 -11.03 3.75 -5.67
C GLY A 159 -10.10 3.29 -6.80
N ILE A 160 -8.93 3.92 -6.94
CA ILE A 160 -7.92 3.57 -7.94
C ILE A 160 -7.47 2.10 -7.78
N ARG A 161 -7.19 1.67 -6.55
CA ARG A 161 -6.67 0.33 -6.28
C ARG A 161 -7.68 -0.78 -6.54
N ILE A 162 -8.97 -0.51 -6.39
CA ILE A 162 -10.06 -1.48 -6.67
C ILE A 162 -10.56 -1.35 -8.10
N TYR A 163 -10.83 -0.13 -8.58
CA TYR A 163 -11.33 0.10 -9.93
C TYR A 163 -10.29 -0.26 -11.00
N GLY A 164 -8.99 -0.19 -10.65
CA GLY A 164 -7.89 -0.60 -11.53
C GLY A 164 -7.90 -2.08 -11.98
N TYR A 165 -8.72 -2.94 -11.36
CA TYR A 165 -8.93 -4.31 -11.86
C TYR A 165 -9.82 -4.37 -13.12
N GLN A 166 -10.54 -3.29 -13.44
CA GLN A 166 -11.35 -3.25 -14.65
C GLN A 166 -10.49 -2.86 -15.84
N ALA A 167 -10.65 -3.59 -16.93
CA ALA A 167 -9.99 -3.26 -18.19
C ALA A 167 -10.32 -1.81 -18.61
N GLU A 168 -9.33 -1.10 -19.16
CA GLU A 168 -9.48 0.28 -19.67
C GLU A 168 -9.86 1.35 -18.63
N SER A 169 -9.86 1.02 -17.33
CA SER A 169 -10.22 1.95 -16.27
C SER A 169 -9.26 3.16 -16.16
N ALA A 170 -8.00 3.00 -16.57
CA ALA A 170 -6.93 4.00 -16.38
C ALA A 170 -7.28 5.38 -16.99
N THR A 171 -7.79 5.43 -18.21
CA THR A 171 -8.18 6.69 -18.87
C THR A 171 -9.32 7.39 -18.12
N THR A 172 -10.33 6.62 -17.69
CA THR A 172 -11.44 7.14 -16.90
C THR A 172 -10.94 7.69 -15.55
N GLN A 173 -10.04 6.97 -14.88
CA GLN A 173 -9.48 7.41 -13.61
C GLN A 173 -8.69 8.71 -13.74
N ILE A 174 -7.80 8.84 -14.74
CA ILE A 174 -7.02 10.07 -14.98
C ILE A 174 -7.96 11.27 -15.16
N ASN A 175 -8.99 11.12 -15.98
CA ASN A 175 -9.93 12.21 -16.29
C ASN A 175 -10.80 12.61 -15.08
N THR A 176 -10.98 11.68 -14.13
CA THR A 176 -11.88 11.86 -12.98
C THR A 176 -11.18 12.44 -11.76
N ILE A 177 -9.86 12.21 -11.59
CA ILE A 177 -9.11 12.67 -10.41
C ILE A 177 -9.26 14.18 -10.17
N SER A 178 -9.14 15.00 -11.21
CA SER A 178 -9.25 16.47 -11.08
C SER A 178 -10.63 16.91 -10.58
N ALA A 179 -11.68 16.16 -10.92
CA ALA A 179 -13.02 16.42 -10.42
C ALA A 179 -13.23 15.94 -8.98
N LEU A 180 -12.59 14.81 -8.60
CA LEU A 180 -12.68 14.24 -7.26
C LEU A 180 -11.82 14.99 -6.24
N LEU A 181 -10.68 15.54 -6.67
CA LEU A 181 -9.72 16.25 -5.82
C LEU A 181 -9.43 17.66 -6.40
N PRO A 182 -10.43 18.57 -6.47
CA PRO A 182 -10.26 19.88 -7.08
C PRO A 182 -9.20 20.74 -6.39
N TRP A 183 -8.97 20.53 -5.09
CA TRP A 183 -7.95 21.24 -4.33
C TRP A 183 -6.51 20.93 -4.76
N LEU A 184 -6.27 19.85 -5.47
CA LEU A 184 -4.95 19.58 -6.05
C LEU A 184 -4.56 20.59 -7.12
N ALA A 185 -5.50 21.30 -7.72
CA ALA A 185 -5.24 22.31 -8.74
C ALA A 185 -4.82 23.67 -8.15
N THR A 186 -5.05 23.93 -6.86
CA THR A 186 -5.06 25.29 -6.26
C THR A 186 -3.74 25.76 -5.65
N LEU A 187 -2.68 24.95 -5.58
CA LEU A 187 -1.36 25.38 -5.11
C LEU A 187 -0.30 25.25 -6.22
N SER A 188 -0.15 26.25 -7.06
CA SER A 188 1.14 26.60 -7.65
C SER A 188 1.90 27.48 -6.63
N LYS A 189 3.21 27.25 -6.45
CA LYS A 189 4.08 28.03 -5.54
C LYS A 189 4.20 29.52 -5.90
N ASP A 190 3.45 30.03 -6.86
CA ASP A 190 3.59 31.36 -7.46
C ASP A 190 2.67 32.44 -6.85
N ASP A 191 1.86 32.09 -5.81
CA ASP A 191 0.93 33.07 -5.20
C ASP A 191 1.42 33.69 -3.89
N ASN A 192 2.73 33.64 -3.59
CA ASN A 192 3.34 34.41 -2.49
C ASN A 192 4.59 35.17 -2.97
N SER A 193 4.34 36.20 -3.80
CA SER A 193 5.30 37.31 -4.05
C SER A 193 4.73 38.60 -3.56
#